data_d32673465486bfdd039a15db3ebcc158
#
_entry.id   d32673465486bfdd039a15db3ebcc158
#
_cell.length_a   1.000
_cell.length_b   1.000
_cell.length_c   1.000
_cell.angle_alpha   90.00
_cell.angle_beta   90.00
_cell.angle_gamma   90.00
#
_symmetry.space_group_name_H-M   'P 1'
#
loop_
_entity.id
_entity.type
_entity.pdbx_description
1 polymer ?
#
loop_
_entity_poly.entity_id
_entity_poly.type
_entity_poly.pdbx_seq_one_letter_code
_entity_poly.pdbx_strand_id
1 'polypeptide(L)'
;MSDKNKIDNYYSKNTNDDHTFLNKKERQSMTDKQLARLLIVDDDSDIVQVLKLGLQKNRFSVNAFTNPEAALQSFKSNAKSYCVVVSDMRMPELSGIQLAKKVKEINPDVKVVLMTGFEIRDNEFSKVFPSTSVDGFVQKPVGIKELANKILSIIEESKRRSNED
;
A
#
# COMPACT_ATOMS: atom_id res chain seq x y z
N MET A 1 -29.28 -3.80 -22.04
CA MET A 1 -28.59 -2.52 -22.26
C MET A 1 -27.72 -2.26 -21.07
N SER A 2 -26.47 -2.20 -21.30
CA SER A 2 -25.43 -2.48 -20.32
C SER A 2 -25.11 -1.31 -19.39
N ASP A 3 -24.75 -1.68 -18.15
CA ASP A 3 -24.33 -0.80 -17.05
C ASP A 3 -23.06 0.08 -17.33
N LYS A 4 -22.43 -0.09 -18.48
CA LYS A 4 -21.29 0.73 -18.91
C LYS A 4 -21.62 2.22 -19.04
N ASN A 5 -22.83 2.55 -19.49
CA ASN A 5 -23.24 3.94 -19.69
C ASN A 5 -23.54 4.73 -18.40
N LYS A 6 -23.76 4.03 -17.28
CA LYS A 6 -23.99 4.69 -15.98
C LYS A 6 -22.68 5.09 -15.30
N ILE A 7 -21.63 4.33 -15.51
CA ILE A 7 -20.31 4.60 -14.93
C ILE A 7 -19.65 5.80 -15.64
N ASP A 8 -19.73 5.86 -16.96
CA ASP A 8 -19.19 6.98 -17.73
C ASP A 8 -19.89 8.32 -17.42
N ASN A 9 -21.19 8.26 -17.07
CA ASN A 9 -21.96 9.47 -16.72
C ASN A 9 -21.70 9.97 -15.29
N TYR A 10 -21.25 9.10 -14.39
CA TYR A 10 -20.90 9.47 -13.01
C TYR A 10 -19.57 10.25 -12.95
N TYR A 11 -18.61 9.86 -13.80
CA TYR A 11 -17.30 10.53 -13.88
C TYR A 11 -17.35 11.85 -14.65
N SER A 12 -18.34 12.03 -15.51
CA SER A 12 -18.51 13.26 -16.32
C SER A 12 -19.12 14.45 -15.55
N LYS A 13 -19.75 14.22 -14.38
CA LYS A 13 -20.49 15.26 -13.64
C LYS A 13 -19.76 15.87 -12.45
N ASN A 14 -18.61 15.34 -12.04
CA ASN A 14 -17.90 15.79 -10.82
C ASN A 14 -16.49 16.32 -11.06
N THR A 15 -16.18 16.80 -12.25
CA THR A 15 -14.92 17.47 -12.55
C THR A 15 -15.12 18.92 -12.91
N ASN A 16 -15.54 19.72 -11.93
CA ASN A 16 -15.25 21.14 -11.92
C ASN A 16 -14.13 21.36 -10.91
N ASP A 17 -12.89 21.14 -11.35
CA ASP A 17 -11.71 21.81 -10.83
C ASP A 17 -10.54 21.62 -11.83
N ASP A 18 -10.29 22.66 -12.52
CA ASP A 18 -9.09 23.28 -13.03
C ASP A 18 -7.76 22.49 -12.95
N HIS A 19 -7.63 21.42 -13.69
CA HIS A 19 -6.35 20.82 -14.08
C HIS A 19 -6.57 19.86 -15.23
N THR A 20 -6.68 20.34 -16.48
CA THR A 20 -6.53 19.35 -17.52
C THR A 20 -6.42 19.94 -18.93
N PHE A 21 -5.23 20.18 -19.35
CA PHE A 21 -4.89 19.97 -20.77
C PHE A 21 -3.82 18.90 -20.91
N LEU A 22 -4.08 17.71 -20.35
CA LEU A 22 -3.29 16.54 -20.70
C LEU A 22 -3.72 16.08 -22.10
N ASN A 23 -2.78 16.03 -23.02
CA ASN A 23 -3.05 15.55 -24.36
C ASN A 23 -3.30 14.02 -24.36
N LYS A 24 -3.86 13.50 -25.46
CA LYS A 24 -4.22 12.08 -25.59
C LYS A 24 -3.03 11.13 -25.34
N LYS A 25 -1.81 11.58 -25.57
CA LYS A 25 -0.56 10.83 -25.37
C LYS A 25 -0.18 10.74 -23.91
N GLU A 26 -0.44 11.79 -23.13
CA GLU A 26 -0.25 11.81 -21.68
C GLU A 26 -1.30 10.97 -20.96
N ARG A 27 -2.54 10.95 -21.45
CA ARG A 27 -3.60 10.03 -20.95
C ARG A 27 -3.25 8.57 -21.23
N GLN A 28 -2.70 8.26 -22.40
CA GLN A 28 -2.25 6.90 -22.75
C GLN A 28 -1.08 6.46 -21.86
N SER A 29 -0.12 7.36 -21.57
CA SER A 29 1.01 7.05 -20.67
C SER A 29 0.57 6.84 -19.21
N MET A 30 -0.58 7.41 -18.81
CA MET A 30 -1.16 7.19 -17.47
C MET A 30 -1.93 5.87 -17.37
N THR A 31 -2.43 5.32 -18.49
CA THR A 31 -3.08 3.99 -18.51
C THR A 31 -2.07 2.84 -18.54
N ASP A 32 -0.86 3.07 -19.08
CA ASP A 32 0.22 2.08 -19.13
C ASP A 32 1.12 2.07 -17.87
N LYS A 33 0.89 2.98 -16.91
CA LYS A 33 1.63 2.98 -15.67
C LYS A 33 1.12 1.82 -14.82
N GLN A 34 1.91 0.75 -14.79
CA GLN A 34 1.62 -0.42 -13.96
C GLN A 34 1.27 0.03 -12.54
N LEU A 35 0.08 -0.33 -12.09
CA LEU A 35 -0.41 0.02 -10.75
C LEU A 35 0.55 -0.55 -9.70
N ALA A 36 0.94 0.26 -8.73
CA ALA A 36 1.74 -0.23 -7.61
C ALA A 36 0.98 -1.36 -6.90
N ARG A 37 1.65 -2.51 -6.77
CA ARG A 37 1.04 -3.69 -6.16
C ARG A 37 1.34 -3.75 -4.69
N LEU A 38 0.29 -3.85 -3.90
CA LEU A 38 0.34 -3.88 -2.44
C LEU A 38 -0.05 -5.25 -1.90
N LEU A 39 0.60 -5.66 -0.84
CA LEU A 39 0.19 -6.75 0.02
C LEU A 39 -0.34 -6.17 1.33
N ILE A 40 -1.60 -6.46 1.67
CA ILE A 40 -2.25 -5.97 2.89
C ILE A 40 -2.49 -7.15 3.83
N VAL A 41 -2.14 -7.00 5.10
CA VAL A 41 -2.32 -8.05 6.11
C VAL A 41 -2.86 -7.46 7.41
N ASP A 42 -4.00 -7.95 7.84
CA ASP A 42 -4.61 -7.64 9.15
C ASP A 42 -5.51 -8.81 9.53
N ASP A 43 -5.47 -9.29 10.77
CA ASP A 43 -6.30 -10.41 11.22
C ASP A 43 -7.81 -10.06 11.33
N ASP A 44 -8.16 -8.77 11.28
CA ASP A 44 -9.53 -8.30 11.21
C ASP A 44 -10.02 -8.25 9.74
N SER A 45 -10.99 -9.11 9.42
CA SER A 45 -11.54 -9.23 8.05
C SER A 45 -12.21 -7.96 7.55
N ASP A 46 -12.85 -7.19 8.44
CA ASP A 46 -13.55 -5.96 8.07
C ASP A 46 -12.55 -4.86 7.73
N ILE A 47 -11.47 -4.75 8.50
CA ILE A 47 -10.36 -3.85 8.21
C ILE A 47 -9.72 -4.21 6.86
N VAL A 48 -9.40 -5.47 6.64
CA VAL A 48 -8.83 -5.96 5.37
C VAL A 48 -9.71 -5.58 4.18
N GLN A 49 -11.02 -5.76 4.29
CA GLN A 49 -11.95 -5.46 3.20
C GLN A 49 -12.04 -3.96 2.93
N VAL A 50 -12.15 -3.15 3.98
CA VAL A 50 -12.19 -1.67 3.86
C VAL A 50 -10.91 -1.14 3.23
N LEU A 51 -9.74 -1.59 3.69
CA LEU A 51 -8.45 -1.18 3.15
C LEU A 51 -8.29 -1.60 1.69
N LYS A 52 -8.64 -2.85 1.36
CA LYS A 52 -8.59 -3.36 -0.02
C LYS A 52 -9.41 -2.50 -0.97
N LEU A 53 -10.70 -2.30 -0.66
CA LEU A 53 -11.59 -1.52 -1.53
C LEU A 53 -11.17 -0.05 -1.62
N GLY A 54 -10.78 0.55 -0.50
CA GLY A 54 -10.35 1.94 -0.45
C GLY A 54 -9.07 2.19 -1.25
N LEU A 55 -8.07 1.32 -1.12
CA LEU A 55 -6.81 1.44 -1.85
C LEU A 55 -6.96 1.11 -3.34
N GLN A 56 -7.84 0.17 -3.72
CA GLN A 56 -8.16 -0.08 -5.12
C GLN A 56 -8.80 1.14 -5.79
N LYS A 57 -9.68 1.87 -5.09
CA LYS A 57 -10.22 3.16 -5.58
C LYS A 57 -9.14 4.24 -5.75
N ASN A 58 -8.06 4.16 -4.98
CA ASN A 58 -6.88 5.03 -5.11
C ASN A 58 -5.85 4.48 -6.10
N ARG A 59 -6.25 3.59 -7.01
CA ARG A 59 -5.45 3.08 -8.14
C ARG A 59 -4.24 2.25 -7.72
N PHE A 60 -4.38 1.48 -6.65
CA PHE A 60 -3.44 0.43 -6.28
C PHE A 60 -3.96 -0.95 -6.72
N SER A 61 -3.05 -1.86 -7.07
CA SER A 61 -3.36 -3.29 -7.17
C SER A 61 -3.17 -3.92 -5.79
N VAL A 62 -4.21 -4.53 -5.23
CA VAL A 62 -4.19 -4.96 -3.82
C VAL A 62 -4.47 -6.45 -3.68
N ASN A 63 -3.53 -7.17 -3.09
CA ASN A 63 -3.73 -8.50 -2.54
C ASN A 63 -3.86 -8.38 -1.02
N ALA A 64 -4.93 -8.89 -0.45
CA ALA A 64 -5.23 -8.70 0.97
C ALA A 64 -5.50 -10.04 1.67
N PHE A 65 -4.97 -10.19 2.87
CA PHE A 65 -5.00 -11.42 3.65
C PHE A 65 -5.36 -11.14 5.11
N THR A 66 -6.12 -12.04 5.70
CA THR A 66 -6.38 -12.06 7.16
C THR A 66 -5.40 -12.96 7.91
N ASN A 67 -4.72 -13.86 7.21
CA ASN A 67 -3.73 -14.76 7.77
C ASN A 67 -2.31 -14.37 7.32
N PRO A 68 -1.38 -14.05 8.26
CA PRO A 68 -0.05 -13.60 7.92
C PRO A 68 0.83 -14.67 7.26
N GLU A 69 0.62 -15.95 7.56
CA GLU A 69 1.35 -17.04 6.89
C GLU A 69 0.92 -17.20 5.42
N ALA A 70 -0.38 -17.09 5.13
CA ALA A 70 -0.90 -17.08 3.77
C ALA A 70 -0.36 -15.88 2.97
N ALA A 71 -0.30 -14.70 3.61
CA ALA A 71 0.31 -13.51 3.03
C ALA A 71 1.78 -13.71 2.69
N LEU A 72 2.56 -14.32 3.61
CA LEU A 72 3.96 -14.63 3.39
C LEU A 72 4.17 -15.63 2.24
N GLN A 73 3.32 -16.65 2.11
CA GLN A 73 3.38 -17.59 0.99
C GLN A 73 3.07 -16.90 -0.35
N SER A 74 2.06 -16.03 -0.39
CA SER A 74 1.77 -15.21 -1.57
C SER A 74 2.95 -14.30 -1.93
N PHE A 75 3.60 -13.70 -0.93
CA PHE A 75 4.78 -12.86 -1.13
C PHE A 75 5.95 -13.69 -1.71
N LYS A 76 6.26 -14.84 -1.15
CA LYS A 76 7.33 -15.73 -1.65
C LYS A 76 7.17 -16.07 -3.13
N SER A 77 5.94 -16.34 -3.56
CA SER A 77 5.64 -16.70 -4.95
C SER A 77 5.79 -15.54 -5.94
N ASN A 78 5.69 -14.30 -5.46
CA ASN A 78 5.63 -13.10 -6.31
C ASN A 78 6.42 -11.91 -5.74
N ALA A 79 7.51 -12.14 -5.03
CA ALA A 79 8.20 -11.12 -4.23
C ALA A 79 8.59 -9.86 -5.00
N LYS A 80 9.02 -9.99 -6.27
CA LYS A 80 9.41 -8.87 -7.12
C LYS A 80 8.24 -8.03 -7.63
N SER A 81 7.01 -8.54 -7.54
CA SER A 81 5.84 -7.83 -8.02
C SER A 81 5.24 -6.87 -6.98
N TYR A 82 5.57 -7.04 -5.71
CA TYR A 82 5.08 -6.20 -4.64
C TYR A 82 5.99 -5.00 -4.41
N CYS A 83 5.40 -3.81 -4.40
CA CYS A 83 6.10 -2.56 -4.08
C CYS A 83 6.09 -2.30 -2.58
N VAL A 84 4.94 -2.53 -1.92
CA VAL A 84 4.75 -2.26 -0.49
C VAL A 84 3.97 -3.39 0.16
N VAL A 85 4.39 -3.75 1.36
CA VAL A 85 3.65 -4.59 2.31
C VAL A 85 3.11 -3.69 3.41
N VAL A 86 1.82 -3.72 3.65
CA VAL A 86 1.16 -3.03 4.76
C VAL A 86 0.61 -4.07 5.71
N SER A 87 1.05 -4.07 6.95
CA SER A 87 0.68 -5.10 7.92
C SER A 87 0.24 -4.50 9.25
N ASP A 88 -0.78 -5.08 9.86
CA ASP A 88 -1.02 -4.87 11.28
C ASP A 88 0.20 -5.31 12.09
N MET A 89 0.51 -4.59 13.15
CA MET A 89 1.64 -4.91 14.03
C MET A 89 1.37 -6.14 14.88
N ARG A 90 0.14 -6.31 15.35
CA ARG A 90 -0.26 -7.39 16.27
C ARG A 90 -1.22 -8.36 15.61
N MET A 91 -0.73 -9.51 15.26
CA MET A 91 -1.53 -10.59 14.70
C MET A 91 -1.17 -11.91 15.44
N PRO A 92 -2.12 -12.86 15.56
CA PRO A 92 -1.80 -14.20 16.03
C PRO A 92 -0.75 -14.88 15.13
N GLU A 93 0.02 -15.80 15.70
CA GLU A 93 1.01 -16.65 15.02
C GLU A 93 2.24 -15.91 14.49
N LEU A 94 2.07 -14.89 13.68
CA LEU A 94 3.14 -14.10 13.07
C LEU A 94 2.83 -12.61 13.19
N SER A 95 3.60 -11.88 14.01
CA SER A 95 3.43 -10.43 14.14
C SER A 95 3.86 -9.69 12.87
N GLY A 96 3.35 -8.45 12.70
CA GLY A 96 3.76 -7.59 11.57
C GLY A 96 5.26 -7.31 11.52
N ILE A 97 5.92 -7.22 12.68
CA ILE A 97 7.39 -7.05 12.76
C ILE A 97 8.12 -8.30 12.25
N GLN A 98 7.66 -9.48 12.65
CA GLN A 98 8.22 -10.74 12.17
C GLN A 98 7.98 -10.93 10.67
N LEU A 99 6.79 -10.56 10.18
CA LEU A 99 6.47 -10.56 8.75
C LEU A 99 7.39 -9.60 7.99
N ALA A 100 7.59 -8.37 8.49
CA ALA A 100 8.49 -7.38 7.90
C ALA A 100 9.91 -7.94 7.72
N LYS A 101 10.45 -8.58 8.75
CA LYS A 101 11.77 -9.23 8.69
C LYS A 101 11.81 -10.29 7.59
N LYS A 102 10.84 -11.20 7.56
CA LYS A 102 10.77 -12.29 6.59
C LYS A 102 10.65 -11.80 5.13
N VAL A 103 9.81 -10.79 4.88
CA VAL A 103 9.65 -10.24 3.52
C VAL A 103 10.90 -9.50 3.06
N LYS A 104 11.60 -8.79 3.97
CA LYS A 104 12.87 -8.11 3.66
C LYS A 104 14.03 -9.09 3.42
N GLU A 105 14.04 -10.24 4.07
CA GLU A 105 15.01 -11.32 3.79
C GLU A 105 14.81 -11.90 2.38
N ILE A 106 13.57 -11.94 1.88
CA ILE A 106 13.24 -12.43 0.53
C ILE A 106 13.49 -11.36 -0.54
N ASN A 107 13.05 -10.14 -0.29
CA ASN A 107 13.22 -8.99 -1.18
C ASN A 107 13.57 -7.75 -0.35
N PRO A 108 14.86 -7.36 -0.27
CA PRO A 108 15.29 -6.18 0.50
C PRO A 108 14.70 -4.86 0.01
N ASP A 109 14.31 -4.78 -1.26
CA ASP A 109 13.81 -3.54 -1.89
C ASP A 109 12.34 -3.28 -1.59
N VAL A 110 11.56 -4.31 -1.19
CA VAL A 110 10.14 -4.12 -0.83
C VAL A 110 10.03 -3.16 0.34
N LYS A 111 9.08 -2.24 0.28
CA LYS A 111 8.79 -1.32 1.38
C LYS A 111 7.78 -1.93 2.35
N VAL A 112 7.96 -1.67 3.64
CA VAL A 112 7.07 -2.18 4.68
C VAL A 112 6.52 -1.03 5.50
N VAL A 113 5.20 -0.99 5.63
CA VAL A 113 4.45 -0.06 6.48
C VAL A 113 3.70 -0.86 7.53
N LEU A 114 3.89 -0.54 8.79
CA LEU A 114 3.13 -1.14 9.89
C LEU A 114 1.97 -0.26 10.31
N MET A 115 0.84 -0.89 10.59
CA MET A 115 -0.32 -0.27 11.23
C MET A 115 -0.28 -0.59 12.72
N THR A 116 -0.36 0.43 13.58
CA THR A 116 -0.26 0.26 15.03
C THR A 116 -1.38 0.96 15.77
N GLY A 117 -1.87 0.35 16.85
CA GLY A 117 -2.79 0.99 17.79
C GLY A 117 -2.11 1.91 18.82
N PHE A 118 -0.79 1.96 18.83
CA PHE A 118 -0.03 2.81 19.76
C PHE A 118 0.33 4.15 19.14
N GLU A 119 0.30 5.20 19.96
CA GLU A 119 0.90 6.48 19.61
C GLU A 119 2.43 6.34 19.62
N ILE A 120 3.01 6.12 18.44
CA ILE A 120 4.46 6.11 18.24
C ILE A 120 4.79 7.24 17.28
N ARG A 121 5.64 8.17 17.71
CA ARG A 121 6.16 9.21 16.83
C ARG A 121 7.23 8.62 15.91
N ASP A 122 7.34 9.13 14.67
CA ASP A 122 8.30 8.64 13.67
C ASP A 122 9.74 8.56 14.19
N ASN A 123 10.14 9.52 15.03
CA ASN A 123 11.48 9.57 15.63
C ASN A 123 11.68 8.59 16.80
N GLU A 124 10.63 8.02 17.34
CA GLU A 124 10.67 7.08 18.46
C GLU A 124 10.67 5.63 18.00
N PHE A 125 10.10 5.35 16.83
CA PHE A 125 9.97 4.00 16.30
C PHE A 125 11.33 3.31 16.16
N SER A 126 12.31 3.98 15.58
CA SER A 126 13.67 3.44 15.44
C SER A 126 14.41 3.26 16.77
N LYS A 127 14.01 3.97 17.83
CA LYS A 127 14.54 3.77 19.18
C LYS A 127 13.92 2.57 19.86
N VAL A 128 12.61 2.35 19.64
CA VAL A 128 11.85 1.24 20.25
C VAL A 128 12.11 -0.07 19.48
N PHE A 129 12.31 0.01 18.16
CA PHE A 129 12.52 -1.14 17.27
C PHE A 129 13.75 -0.96 16.37
N PRO A 130 14.96 -0.84 16.94
CA PRO A 130 16.17 -0.51 16.16
C PRO A 130 16.56 -1.57 15.14
N SER A 131 16.10 -2.81 15.30
CA SER A 131 16.42 -3.94 14.41
C SER A 131 15.35 -4.22 13.37
N THR A 132 14.30 -3.39 13.27
CA THR A 132 13.21 -3.63 12.33
C THR A 132 13.47 -3.00 10.98
N SER A 133 13.29 -3.79 9.93
CA SER A 133 13.36 -3.36 8.54
C SER A 133 12.01 -2.78 8.08
N VAL A 134 11.55 -1.71 8.74
CA VAL A 134 10.27 -1.05 8.47
C VAL A 134 10.51 0.33 7.90
N ASP A 135 9.84 0.65 6.80
CA ASP A 135 10.01 1.91 6.08
C ASP A 135 9.04 3.00 6.57
N GLY A 136 7.99 2.62 7.28
CA GLY A 136 7.06 3.56 7.87
C GLY A 136 5.99 2.89 8.71
N PHE A 137 5.22 3.72 9.41
CA PHE A 137 4.07 3.24 10.16
C PHE A 137 2.92 4.25 10.09
N VAL A 138 1.71 3.77 10.36
CA VAL A 138 0.49 4.57 10.50
C VAL A 138 -0.25 4.12 11.74
N GLN A 139 -0.90 5.07 12.39
CA GLN A 139 -1.67 4.81 13.61
C GLN A 139 -3.10 4.40 13.27
N LYS A 140 -3.60 3.36 13.93
CA LYS A 140 -5.02 2.98 13.87
C LYS A 140 -5.87 3.92 14.77
N PRO A 141 -7.08 4.28 14.35
CA PRO A 141 -7.78 3.89 13.12
C PRO A 141 -7.21 4.58 11.88
N VAL A 142 -6.96 3.82 10.82
CA VAL A 142 -6.28 4.31 9.61
C VAL A 142 -7.28 4.85 8.61
N GLY A 143 -7.15 6.13 8.23
CA GLY A 143 -7.87 6.70 7.11
C GLY A 143 -7.29 6.23 5.77
N ILE A 144 -8.15 5.88 4.81
CA ILE A 144 -7.72 5.39 3.49
C ILE A 144 -6.82 6.42 2.78
N LYS A 145 -7.21 7.71 2.83
CA LYS A 145 -6.43 8.79 2.20
C LYS A 145 -5.06 8.96 2.86
N GLU A 146 -4.99 8.88 4.17
CA GLU A 146 -3.75 8.95 4.94
C GLU A 146 -2.80 7.81 4.57
N LEU A 147 -3.32 6.57 4.57
CA LEU A 147 -2.55 5.39 4.19
C LEU A 147 -2.07 5.46 2.74
N ALA A 148 -2.94 5.85 1.81
CA ALA A 148 -2.58 6.01 0.40
C ALA A 148 -1.46 7.04 0.20
N ASN A 149 -1.54 8.19 0.88
CA ASN A 149 -0.51 9.23 0.84
C ASN A 149 0.82 8.74 1.43
N LYS A 150 0.78 8.01 2.55
CA LYS A 150 1.98 7.42 3.16
C LYS A 150 2.66 6.42 2.21
N ILE A 151 1.87 5.55 1.59
CA ILE A 151 2.38 4.58 0.60
C ILE A 151 3.03 5.30 -0.59
N LEU A 152 2.38 6.31 -1.14
CA LEU A 152 2.91 7.07 -2.29
C LEU A 152 4.23 7.77 -1.93
N SER A 153 4.32 8.42 -0.77
CA SER A 153 5.56 9.09 -0.36
C SER A 153 6.73 8.12 -0.23
N ILE A 154 6.49 6.94 0.34
CA ILE A 154 7.53 5.89 0.49
C ILE A 154 7.99 5.36 -0.88
N ILE A 155 7.06 5.16 -1.82
CA ILE A 155 7.39 4.72 -3.18
C ILE A 155 8.22 5.79 -3.92
N GLU A 156 7.83 7.06 -3.80
CA GLU A 156 8.54 8.18 -4.44
C GLU A 156 9.95 8.37 -3.89
N GLU A 157 10.12 8.33 -2.57
CA GLU A 157 11.43 8.39 -1.93
C GLU A 157 12.35 7.25 -2.37
N SER A 158 11.80 6.05 -2.52
CA SER A 158 12.56 4.89 -3.01
C SER A 158 13.06 5.10 -4.44
N LYS A 159 12.23 5.66 -5.33
CA LYS A 159 12.60 5.95 -6.71
C LYS A 159 13.68 7.04 -6.83
N ARG A 160 13.63 8.07 -5.97
CA ARG A 160 14.65 9.13 -5.96
C ARG A 160 16.01 8.56 -5.60
N ARG A 161 16.11 7.73 -4.55
CA ARG A 161 17.36 7.09 -4.14
C ARG A 161 17.95 6.18 -5.22
N SER A 162 17.10 5.46 -5.95
CA SER A 162 17.56 4.57 -7.05
C SER A 162 18.05 5.34 -8.29
N ASN A 163 17.75 6.62 -8.44
CA ASN A 163 18.20 7.46 -9.55
C ASN A 163 19.46 8.28 -9.22
N GLU A 164 19.91 8.29 -7.96
CA GLU A 164 21.10 9.01 -7.50
C GLU A 164 22.36 8.10 -7.43
N ASP A 165 22.18 6.78 -7.58
CA ASP A 165 23.25 5.77 -7.69
C ASP A 165 23.55 5.44 -9.16
#